data_7e3811e80cc093f9e4bd722cfccf8e93
#
_entry.id   7e3811e80cc093f9e4bd722cfccf8e93
#
_cell.length_a   1.000
_cell.length_b   1.000
_cell.length_c   1.000
_cell.angle_alpha   90.00
_cell.angle_beta   90.00
_cell.angle_gamma   90.00
#
_symmetry.space_group_name_H-M   'P 1'
#
loop_
_entity.id
_entity.type
_entity.pdbx_description
1 polymer ?
#
loop_
_entity_poly.entity_id
_entity_poly.type
_entity_poly.pdbx_seq_one_letter_code
_entity_poly.pdbx_strand_id
1 'polypeptide(L)' 'MKSVSGKTLCKIIERKGWQLKRVTGSHHIYIKQSVDAILSIPVHGNRDLPIGTLKSIMKDAGLMETDL' A
#
# COMPACT_ATOMS: atom_id res chain seq x y z
N MET A 1 2.77 5.49 15.52
CA MET A 1 2.14 4.92 14.30
C MET A 1 2.24 3.40 14.33
N LYS A 2 1.17 2.72 13.96
CA LYS A 2 1.12 1.27 13.92
C LYS A 2 1.98 0.73 12.77
N SER A 3 2.75 -0.31 13.03
CA SER A 3 3.50 -1.01 11.98
C SER A 3 2.59 -1.99 11.25
N VAL A 4 2.71 -2.08 9.94
CA VAL A 4 1.99 -3.06 9.14
C VAL A 4 2.92 -3.65 8.09
N SER A 5 2.64 -4.91 7.72
CA SER A 5 3.35 -5.55 6.62
C SER A 5 2.83 -5.04 5.29
N GLY A 6 3.61 -5.20 4.22
CA GLY A 6 3.16 -4.87 2.88
C GLY A 6 1.90 -5.64 2.51
N LYS A 7 1.83 -6.92 2.89
CA LYS A 7 0.67 -7.78 2.63
C LYS A 7 -0.59 -7.21 3.30
N THR A 8 -0.49 -6.77 4.54
CA THR A 8 -1.61 -6.18 5.26
C THR A 8 -2.03 -4.86 4.62
N LEU A 9 -1.06 -4.03 4.25
CA LEU A 9 -1.36 -2.75 3.60
C LEU A 9 -2.06 -2.96 2.27
N CYS A 10 -1.67 -3.97 1.49
CA CYS A 10 -2.37 -4.30 0.25
C CYS A 10 -3.86 -4.57 0.49
N LYS A 11 -4.19 -5.31 1.55
CA LYS A 11 -5.59 -5.58 1.88
C LYS A 11 -6.34 -4.31 2.25
N ILE A 12 -5.68 -3.42 2.97
CA ILE A 12 -6.28 -2.15 3.39
C ILE A 12 -6.60 -1.27 2.18
N ILE A 13 -5.65 -1.12 1.26
CA ILE A 13 -5.87 -0.26 0.11
C ILE A 13 -6.89 -0.86 -0.86
N GLU A 14 -6.99 -2.19 -0.94
CA GLU A 14 -8.01 -2.84 -1.75
C GLU A 14 -9.41 -2.50 -1.24
N ARG A 15 -9.58 -2.41 0.08
CA ARG A 15 -10.86 -1.99 0.67
C ARG A 15 -11.20 -0.54 0.34
N LYS A 16 -10.17 0.27 0.03
CA LYS A 16 -10.35 1.68 -0.32
C LYS A 16 -10.57 1.90 -1.83
N GLY A 17 -10.68 0.82 -2.58
CA GLY A 17 -10.97 0.90 -4.00
C GLY A 17 -9.77 0.83 -4.92
N TRP A 18 -8.59 0.61 -4.39
CA TRP A 18 -7.39 0.41 -5.20
C TRP A 18 -7.39 -1.00 -5.80
N GLN A 19 -6.93 -1.10 -7.04
CA GLN A 19 -6.91 -2.37 -7.76
C GLN A 19 -5.49 -2.77 -8.09
N LEU A 20 -5.17 -4.05 -7.90
CA LEU A 20 -3.88 -4.59 -8.27
C LEU A 20 -3.73 -4.61 -9.78
N LYS A 21 -2.75 -3.88 -10.29
CA LYS A 21 -2.47 -3.83 -11.72
C LYS A 21 -1.52 -4.94 -12.12
N ARG A 22 -0.46 -5.14 -11.34
CA ARG A 22 0.53 -6.19 -11.62
C ARG A 22 1.44 -6.39 -10.42
N VAL A 23 2.16 -7.50 -10.43
CA VAL A 23 3.21 -7.79 -9.45
C VAL A 23 4.53 -7.83 -10.20
N THR A 24 5.49 -7.01 -9.77
CA THR A 24 6.84 -6.99 -10.35
C THR A 24 7.82 -7.36 -9.24
N GLY A 25 8.35 -8.58 -9.28
CA GLY A 25 9.19 -9.09 -8.20
C GLY A 25 8.41 -9.09 -6.89
N SER A 26 8.92 -8.39 -5.87
CA SER A 26 8.26 -8.25 -4.59
C SER A 26 7.34 -7.03 -4.51
N HIS A 27 7.23 -6.25 -5.59
CA HIS A 27 6.44 -5.02 -5.59
C HIS A 27 5.05 -5.27 -6.18
N HIS A 28 4.02 -4.94 -5.43
CA HIS A 28 2.63 -5.00 -5.87
C HIS A 28 2.22 -3.60 -6.32
N ILE A 29 1.84 -3.49 -7.59
CA ILE A 29 1.51 -2.19 -8.20
C ILE A 29 0.00 -2.02 -8.21
N TYR A 30 -0.47 -0.95 -7.58
CA TYR A 30 -1.90 -0.65 -7.47
C TYR A 30 -2.26 0.64 -8.18
N ILE A 31 -3.44 0.65 -8.77
CA ILE A 31 -4.02 1.82 -9.41
C ILE A 31 -5.44 2.05 -8.87
N LYS A 32 -5.92 3.27 -8.99
CA LYS A 32 -7.29 3.60 -8.63
C LYS A 32 -7.89 4.49 -9.70
N GLN A 33 -9.14 4.20 -10.07
CA GLN A 33 -9.84 4.98 -11.08
C GLN A 33 -9.94 6.44 -10.65
N SER A 34 -9.68 7.35 -11.59
CA SER A 34 -9.71 8.80 -11.36
C SER A 34 -8.60 9.34 -10.47
N VAL A 35 -7.60 8.50 -10.15
CA VAL A 35 -6.43 8.92 -9.37
C VAL A 35 -5.18 8.69 -10.20
N ASP A 36 -4.37 9.71 -10.40
CA ASP A 36 -3.15 9.60 -11.20
C ASP A 36 -2.02 8.88 -10.47
N ALA A 37 -2.07 8.85 -9.15
CA ALA A 37 -1.03 8.22 -8.37
C ALA A 37 -1.03 6.71 -8.56
N ILE A 38 0.18 6.13 -8.62
CA ILE A 38 0.38 4.69 -8.70
C ILE A 38 1.09 4.27 -7.42
N LEU A 39 0.56 3.26 -6.74
CA LEU A 39 1.16 2.76 -5.52
C LEU A 39 2.03 1.56 -5.83
N SER A 40 3.26 1.55 -5.28
CA SER A 40 4.16 0.41 -5.36
C SER A 40 4.42 -0.05 -3.92
N ILE A 41 3.89 -1.21 -3.56
CA ILE A 41 3.98 -1.72 -2.20
C ILE A 41 4.92 -2.91 -2.16
N PRO A 42 6.07 -2.80 -1.47
CA PRO A 42 6.96 -3.93 -1.32
C PRO A 42 6.34 -4.97 -0.39
N VAL A 43 6.30 -6.22 -0.83
CA VAL A 43 5.77 -7.34 -0.04
C VAL A 43 6.87 -8.38 0.12
N HIS A 44 7.40 -8.49 1.33
CA HIS A 44 8.46 -9.43 1.66
C HIS A 44 7.96 -10.38 2.77
N GLY A 45 7.14 -11.35 2.39
CA GLY A 45 6.53 -12.25 3.35
C GLY A 45 5.67 -11.48 4.33
N ASN A 46 5.92 -11.70 5.63
CA ASN A 46 5.16 -11.02 6.69
C ASN A 46 5.93 -9.85 7.31
N ARG A 47 6.98 -9.38 6.65
CA ARG A 47 7.81 -8.30 7.20
C ARG A 47 7.04 -6.98 7.17
N ASP A 48 7.18 -6.21 8.24
CA ASP A 48 6.60 -4.88 8.31
C ASP A 48 7.33 -3.93 7.37
N LEU A 49 6.58 -2.99 6.83
CA LEU A 49 7.14 -1.93 6.00
C LEU A 49 7.97 -0.97 6.86
N PRO A 50 9.09 -0.45 6.33
CA PRO A 50 9.76 0.66 7.00
C PRO A 50 8.78 1.82 7.16
N ILE A 51 8.89 2.53 8.29
CA ILE A 51 7.92 3.60 8.62
C ILE A 51 7.90 4.69 7.54
N GLY A 52 9.06 5.06 7.01
CA GLY A 52 9.11 6.07 5.94
C GLY A 52 8.37 5.63 4.69
N THR A 53 8.55 4.36 4.31
CA THR A 53 7.84 3.79 3.16
C THR A 53 6.34 3.75 3.42
N LEU A 54 5.92 3.32 4.60
CA LEU A 54 4.51 3.27 4.97
C LEU A 54 3.87 4.65 4.91
N LYS A 55 4.52 5.66 5.49
CA LYS A 55 4.01 7.03 5.47
C LYS A 55 3.87 7.57 4.06
N SER A 56 4.85 7.30 3.20
CA SER A 56 4.81 7.74 1.81
C SER A 56 3.63 7.12 1.06
N ILE A 57 3.42 5.83 1.23
CA ILE A 57 2.30 5.13 0.59
C ILE A 57 0.97 5.65 1.12
N MET A 58 0.86 5.83 2.44
CA MET A 58 -0.36 6.36 3.05
C MET A 58 -0.71 7.74 2.50
N LYS A 59 0.29 8.60 2.33
CA LYS A 59 0.09 9.94 1.78
C LYS A 59 -0.46 9.86 0.36
N ASP A 60 0.15 9.03 -0.48
CA ASP A 60 -0.26 8.88 -1.88
C ASP A 60 -1.63 8.24 -2.00
N ALA A 61 -1.97 7.32 -1.09
CA ALA A 61 -3.25 6.63 -1.09
C ALA A 61 -4.36 7.38 -0.36
N GLY A 62 -4.03 8.48 0.31
CA GLY A 62 -5.01 9.20 1.10
C GLY A 62 -5.46 8.46 2.35
N LEU A 63 -4.59 7.62 2.91
CA LEU A 63 -4.91 6.86 4.12
C LEU A 63 -4.60 7.66 5.37
N MET A 64 -5.39 7.40 6.42
CA MET A 64 -5.17 7.93 7.75
C MET A 64 -4.72 6.80 8.68
N GLU A 65 -4.10 7.14 9.81
CA GLU A 65 -3.67 6.12 10.77
C GLU A 65 -4.83 5.25 11.25
N THR A 66 -6.03 5.81 11.31
CA THR A 66 -7.23 5.07 11.70
C THR A 66 -7.60 3.99 10.67
N ASP A 67 -7.07 4.06 9.46
CA ASP A 67 -7.31 3.03 8.44
C ASP A 67 -6.44 1.80 8.65
N LEU A 68 -5.42 1.90 9.46
CA LEU A 68 -4.54 0.78 9.78
C LEU A 68 -5.13 -0.04 10.91
#